data_9e166f21ff61baa7517195054f7c8343
#
_entry.id   9e166f21ff61baa7517195054f7c8343
#
_cell.length_a   1.000
_cell.length_b   1.000
_cell.length_c   1.000
_cell.angle_alpha   90.00
_cell.angle_beta   90.00
_cell.angle_gamma   90.00
#
_symmetry.space_group_name_H-M   'P 1'
#
loop_
_entity.id
_entity.type
_entity.pdbx_description
1 polymer ?
#
loop_
_entity_poly.entity_id
_entity_poly.type
_entity_poly.pdbx_seq_one_letter_code
_entity_poly.pdbx_strand_id
1 'polypeptide(L)'
;MLYGCPEPGQIYPEWGPRPIEVEIGPGRGGFALDYARLHPESELVLIETRRSDCELIRARASKRGLGNLQVYQGDAKLLLPRMFPPGTLLGVHVQFPDPWWKKRHHKRRMVDAALALLLRSLLRPGGLVDFRTDVPAYAREAEQTWLEAGFEKLPDEPPEVLSTRERRYAVTGQRVFRARYGNPASDVRPIKTGRTGREWRDVRRK
;
A
#
# COMPACT_ATOMS: atom_id res chain seq x y z
N MET A 1 13.35 -13.22 12.04
CA MET A 1 12.51 -14.19 11.31
C MET A 1 12.37 -13.74 9.86
N LEU A 2 12.61 -14.63 8.90
CA LEU A 2 12.41 -14.33 7.48
C LEU A 2 10.91 -14.51 7.20
N TYR A 3 10.16 -13.42 7.13
CA TYR A 3 8.75 -13.48 6.70
C TYR A 3 8.75 -13.72 5.18
N GLY A 4 8.55 -14.98 4.79
CA GLY A 4 8.30 -15.39 3.42
C GLY A 4 6.90 -14.96 2.98
N CYS A 5 6.60 -15.09 1.68
CA CYS A 5 5.21 -15.05 1.20
C CYS A 5 4.35 -16.00 2.03
N PRO A 6 3.11 -15.62 2.39
CA PRO A 6 2.19 -16.56 3.05
C PRO A 6 2.07 -17.83 2.21
N GLU A 7 2.17 -18.98 2.87
CA GLU A 7 2.01 -20.29 2.23
C GLU A 7 0.63 -20.42 1.56
N PRO A 8 0.51 -21.20 0.47
CA PRO A 8 -0.78 -21.46 -0.16
C PRO A 8 -1.74 -22.08 0.86
N GLY A 9 -2.80 -21.35 1.21
CA GLY A 9 -3.81 -21.78 2.21
C GLY A 9 -3.81 -20.96 3.49
N GLN A 10 -2.81 -20.14 3.76
CA GLN A 10 -2.84 -19.20 4.89
C GLN A 10 -3.63 -17.96 4.46
N ILE A 11 -4.85 -17.82 4.99
CA ILE A 11 -5.77 -16.78 4.54
C ILE A 11 -5.37 -15.40 5.08
N TYR A 12 -4.87 -15.31 6.32
CA TYR A 12 -4.39 -14.06 6.91
C TYR A 12 -3.30 -14.32 7.95
N PRO A 13 -2.15 -13.58 7.94
CA PRO A 13 -1.21 -13.60 9.04
C PRO A 13 -1.87 -13.10 10.34
N GLU A 14 -1.42 -13.60 11.48
CA GLU A 14 -1.80 -13.01 12.76
C GLU A 14 -1.09 -11.67 12.91
N TRP A 15 -1.86 -10.59 12.85
CA TRP A 15 -1.38 -9.25 13.11
C TRP A 15 -1.51 -8.92 14.59
N GLY A 16 -0.49 -8.27 15.15
CA GLY A 16 -0.54 -7.75 16.52
C GLY A 16 -1.61 -6.65 16.70
N PRO A 17 -1.74 -6.09 17.89
CA PRO A 17 -2.79 -5.10 18.20
C PRO A 17 -2.53 -3.70 17.60
N ARG A 18 -1.37 -3.47 17.00
CA ARG A 18 -1.04 -2.17 16.41
C ARG A 18 -1.88 -1.90 15.17
N PRO A 19 -2.32 -0.63 14.94
CA PRO A 19 -2.87 -0.22 13.67
C PRO A 19 -1.90 -0.54 12.52
N ILE A 20 -2.42 -1.06 11.42
CA ILE A 20 -1.60 -1.50 10.30
C ILE A 20 -1.63 -0.46 9.18
N GLU A 21 -0.44 -0.08 8.75
CA GLU A 21 -0.25 0.75 7.57
C GLU A 21 0.61 0.01 6.54
N VAL A 22 0.39 0.29 5.26
CA VAL A 22 1.12 -0.38 4.17
C VAL A 22 1.81 0.65 3.30
N GLU A 23 3.09 0.44 2.95
CA GLU A 23 3.73 1.15 1.83
C GLU A 23 3.90 0.20 0.65
N ILE A 24 3.36 0.61 -0.50
CA ILE A 24 3.48 -0.13 -1.76
C ILE A 24 4.67 0.42 -2.54
N GLY A 25 5.65 -0.45 -2.82
CA GLY A 25 6.84 -0.09 -3.58
C GLY A 25 7.79 0.85 -2.82
N PRO A 26 8.22 0.55 -1.59
CA PRO A 26 9.09 1.40 -0.78
C PRO A 26 10.47 1.64 -1.42
N GLY A 27 10.82 0.90 -2.46
CA GLY A 27 12.13 0.94 -3.08
C GLY A 27 13.21 0.63 -2.04
N ARG A 28 14.11 1.60 -1.79
CA ARG A 28 15.19 1.43 -0.79
C ARG A 28 14.77 1.81 0.64
N GLY A 29 13.48 2.05 0.90
CA GLY A 29 12.90 2.26 2.22
C GLY A 29 13.20 3.62 2.86
N GLY A 30 13.50 4.64 2.06
CA GLY A 30 13.88 5.95 2.61
C GLY A 30 12.77 6.63 3.41
N PHE A 31 11.52 6.52 2.96
CA PHE A 31 10.35 7.00 3.69
C PHE A 31 10.02 6.05 4.84
N ALA A 32 9.86 4.76 4.53
CA ALA A 32 9.45 3.73 5.49
C ALA A 32 10.24 3.73 6.79
N LEU A 33 11.57 3.82 6.69
CA LEU A 33 12.45 3.79 7.86
C LEU A 33 12.31 5.02 8.77
N ASP A 34 12.06 6.19 8.19
CA ASP A 34 11.85 7.41 8.95
C ASP A 34 10.42 7.46 9.51
N TYR A 35 9.43 7.00 8.72
CA TYR A 35 8.04 6.88 9.14
C TYR A 35 7.87 5.91 10.31
N ALA A 36 8.38 4.68 10.20
CA ALA A 36 8.29 3.69 11.27
C ALA A 36 8.95 4.15 12.58
N ARG A 37 10.01 4.97 12.50
CA ARG A 37 10.65 5.56 13.68
C ARG A 37 9.76 6.60 14.37
N LEU A 38 8.98 7.35 13.61
CA LEU A 38 8.08 8.39 14.14
C LEU A 38 6.75 7.81 14.63
N HIS A 39 6.33 6.66 14.11
CA HIS A 39 5.08 5.99 14.43
C HIS A 39 5.30 4.60 15.04
N PRO A 40 5.94 4.52 16.24
CA PRO A 40 6.17 3.22 16.89
C PRO A 40 4.87 2.51 17.33
N GLU A 41 3.77 3.25 17.40
CA GLU A 41 2.42 2.76 17.70
C GLU A 41 1.76 2.01 16.54
N SER A 42 2.22 2.23 15.29
CA SER A 42 1.72 1.56 14.09
C SER A 42 2.64 0.43 13.64
N GLU A 43 2.07 -0.59 13.03
CA GLU A 43 2.81 -1.62 12.29
C GLU A 43 2.89 -1.22 10.81
N LEU A 44 4.10 -0.95 10.30
CA LEU A 44 4.30 -0.58 8.92
C LEU A 44 4.71 -1.81 8.10
N VAL A 45 3.84 -2.21 7.17
CA VAL A 45 4.05 -3.34 6.27
C VAL A 45 4.49 -2.84 4.90
N LEU A 46 5.62 -3.31 4.43
CA LEU A 46 6.20 -2.93 3.14
C LEU A 46 6.06 -4.06 2.14
N ILE A 47 5.57 -3.74 0.94
CA ILE A 47 5.47 -4.71 -0.15
C ILE A 47 6.31 -4.21 -1.32
N GLU A 48 7.39 -4.93 -1.63
CA GLU A 48 8.37 -4.57 -2.66
C GLU A 48 8.64 -5.78 -3.57
N THR A 49 8.73 -5.54 -4.88
CA THR A 49 8.99 -6.60 -5.86
C THR A 49 10.45 -7.02 -5.92
N ARG A 50 11.37 -6.08 -5.67
CA ARG A 50 12.82 -6.30 -5.79
C ARG A 50 13.38 -6.91 -4.52
N ARG A 51 13.88 -8.14 -4.63
CA ARG A 51 14.50 -8.86 -3.51
C ARG A 51 15.64 -8.07 -2.85
N SER A 52 16.52 -7.46 -3.65
CA SER A 52 17.65 -6.68 -3.14
C SER A 52 17.24 -5.48 -2.29
N ASP A 53 16.11 -4.81 -2.67
CA ASP A 53 15.59 -3.69 -1.93
C ASP A 53 14.92 -4.17 -0.62
N CYS A 54 14.21 -5.31 -0.64
CA CYS A 54 13.68 -5.94 0.58
C CYS A 54 14.80 -6.28 1.58
N GLU A 55 15.88 -6.92 1.12
CA GLU A 55 17.05 -7.27 1.95
C GLU A 55 17.72 -6.02 2.54
N LEU A 56 17.88 -4.97 1.72
CA LEU A 56 18.44 -3.70 2.15
C LEU A 56 17.60 -3.02 3.24
N ILE A 57 16.26 -3.00 3.07
CA ILE A 57 15.36 -2.40 4.05
C ILE A 57 15.43 -3.17 5.37
N ARG A 58 15.37 -4.51 5.33
CA ARG A 58 15.48 -5.35 6.54
C ARG A 58 16.78 -5.09 7.31
N ALA A 59 17.90 -5.03 6.60
CA ALA A 59 19.22 -4.74 7.22
C ALA A 59 19.24 -3.35 7.88
N ARG A 60 18.66 -2.34 7.21
CA ARG A 60 18.57 -0.97 7.74
C ARG A 60 17.62 -0.85 8.92
N ALA A 61 16.48 -1.51 8.88
CA ALA A 61 15.52 -1.53 9.98
C ALA A 61 16.12 -2.19 11.21
N SER A 62 16.78 -3.34 11.05
CA SER A 62 17.50 -4.03 12.13
C SER A 62 18.57 -3.13 12.75
N LYS A 63 19.42 -2.48 11.93
CA LYS A 63 20.45 -1.55 12.41
C LYS A 63 19.88 -0.36 13.20
N ARG A 64 18.63 0.07 12.89
CA ARG A 64 17.94 1.17 13.58
C ARG A 64 17.07 0.72 14.75
N GLY A 65 17.01 -0.59 15.05
CA GLY A 65 16.17 -1.15 16.11
C GLY A 65 14.66 -1.02 15.86
N LEU A 66 14.22 -0.92 14.59
CA LEU A 66 12.81 -0.77 14.26
C LEU A 66 12.11 -2.14 14.34
N GLY A 67 11.29 -2.32 15.39
CA GLY A 67 10.53 -3.55 15.63
C GLY A 67 9.10 -3.52 15.08
N ASN A 68 8.70 -2.38 14.50
CA ASN A 68 7.35 -2.13 13.97
C ASN A 68 7.32 -2.04 12.44
N LEU A 69 8.30 -2.67 11.75
CA LEU A 69 8.41 -2.64 10.30
C LEU A 69 8.61 -4.05 9.77
N GLN A 70 7.72 -4.48 8.87
CA GLN A 70 7.78 -5.78 8.20
C GLN A 70 7.93 -5.60 6.69
N VAL A 71 8.72 -6.48 6.04
CA VAL A 71 8.99 -6.38 4.59
C VAL A 71 8.62 -7.68 3.91
N TYR A 72 7.74 -7.60 2.92
CA TYR A 72 7.32 -8.72 2.08
C TYR A 72 7.76 -8.50 0.64
N GLN A 73 8.30 -9.55 0.04
CA GLN A 73 8.66 -9.52 -1.37
C GLN A 73 7.48 -10.01 -2.21
N GLY A 74 7.02 -9.20 -3.16
CA GLY A 74 5.98 -9.62 -4.09
C GLY A 74 5.23 -8.47 -4.76
N ASP A 75 4.21 -8.82 -5.53
CA ASP A 75 3.28 -7.87 -6.14
C ASP A 75 2.18 -7.51 -5.12
N ALA A 76 2.04 -6.20 -4.85
CA ALA A 76 1.07 -5.71 -3.88
C ALA A 76 -0.38 -6.08 -4.24
N LYS A 77 -0.74 -6.07 -5.53
CA LYS A 77 -2.10 -6.45 -5.98
C LYS A 77 -2.42 -7.92 -5.68
N LEU A 78 -1.40 -8.77 -5.62
CA LEU A 78 -1.55 -10.19 -5.28
C LEU A 78 -1.47 -10.45 -3.77
N LEU A 79 -0.60 -9.73 -3.05
CA LEU A 79 -0.36 -9.96 -1.64
C LEU A 79 -1.44 -9.32 -0.74
N LEU A 80 -1.84 -8.08 -1.03
CA LEU A 80 -2.78 -7.33 -0.19
C LEU A 80 -4.06 -8.12 0.15
N PRO A 81 -4.80 -8.71 -0.82
CA PRO A 81 -6.03 -9.43 -0.51
C PRO A 81 -5.81 -10.76 0.22
N ARG A 82 -4.56 -11.26 0.26
CA ARG A 82 -4.18 -12.49 0.98
C ARG A 82 -3.67 -12.22 2.38
N MET A 83 -3.21 -10.99 2.63
CA MET A 83 -2.59 -10.59 3.88
C MET A 83 -3.56 -9.89 4.83
N PHE A 84 -4.55 -9.19 4.28
CA PHE A 84 -5.41 -8.32 5.07
C PHE A 84 -6.90 -8.61 4.84
N PRO A 85 -7.67 -8.86 5.92
CA PRO A 85 -9.12 -8.84 5.86
C PRO A 85 -9.66 -7.46 5.46
N PRO A 86 -10.88 -7.37 4.91
CA PRO A 86 -11.55 -6.10 4.70
C PRO A 86 -11.63 -5.26 5.99
N GLY A 87 -11.41 -3.95 5.86
CA GLY A 87 -11.50 -3.01 6.99
C GLY A 87 -10.34 -3.08 7.99
N THR A 88 -9.22 -3.70 7.64
CA THR A 88 -8.07 -3.87 8.54
C THR A 88 -7.11 -2.67 8.53
N LEU A 89 -6.87 -2.08 7.36
CA LEU A 89 -5.80 -1.10 7.19
C LEU A 89 -6.20 0.29 7.71
N LEU A 90 -5.29 0.91 8.44
CA LEU A 90 -5.37 2.33 8.83
C LEU A 90 -4.99 3.24 7.67
N GLY A 91 -3.91 2.90 6.95
CA GLY A 91 -3.38 3.74 5.89
C GLY A 91 -2.62 2.95 4.84
N VAL A 92 -2.54 3.54 3.64
CA VAL A 92 -1.72 3.01 2.53
C VAL A 92 -0.94 4.15 1.90
N HIS A 93 0.37 3.97 1.80
CA HIS A 93 1.29 4.91 1.17
C HIS A 93 1.67 4.41 -0.23
N VAL A 94 1.44 5.24 -1.24
CA VAL A 94 1.82 4.97 -2.64
C VAL A 94 2.68 6.12 -3.12
N GLN A 95 3.99 5.95 -3.04
CA GLN A 95 4.92 7.05 -3.27
C GLN A 95 5.72 6.87 -4.55
N PHE A 96 5.61 7.83 -5.45
CA PHE A 96 6.35 7.89 -6.72
C PHE A 96 6.30 6.58 -7.51
N PRO A 97 5.11 5.99 -7.70
CA PRO A 97 4.98 4.79 -8.52
C PRO A 97 5.42 5.08 -9.96
N ASP A 98 5.90 4.05 -10.65
CA ASP A 98 6.38 4.17 -12.02
C ASP A 98 5.31 4.75 -12.94
N PRO A 99 5.57 5.88 -13.64
CA PRO A 99 4.56 6.58 -14.42
C PRO A 99 4.24 5.91 -15.75
N TRP A 100 5.11 4.99 -16.24
CA TRP A 100 4.94 4.28 -17.51
C TRP A 100 4.58 5.23 -18.66
N TRP A 101 5.51 6.09 -19.05
CA TRP A 101 5.33 7.22 -20.02
C TRP A 101 4.64 6.84 -21.32
N LYS A 102 4.91 5.65 -21.88
CA LYS A 102 4.30 5.21 -23.14
C LYS A 102 2.85 4.75 -22.90
N LYS A 103 1.88 5.33 -23.62
CA LYS A 103 0.44 5.00 -23.49
C LYS A 103 0.16 3.48 -23.47
N ARG A 104 0.83 2.68 -24.33
CA ARG A 104 0.71 1.22 -24.35
C ARG A 104 1.11 0.52 -23.04
N HIS A 105 1.85 1.23 -22.14
CA HIS A 105 2.30 0.71 -20.86
C HIS A 105 1.46 1.22 -19.67
N HIS A 106 0.49 2.12 -19.88
CA HIS A 106 -0.34 2.65 -18.78
C HIS A 106 -1.04 1.56 -17.97
N LYS A 107 -1.39 0.42 -18.63
CA LYS A 107 -1.92 -0.78 -17.94
C LYS A 107 -0.98 -1.40 -16.88
N ARG A 108 0.28 -0.96 -16.81
CA ARG A 108 1.27 -1.37 -15.79
C ARG A 108 1.34 -0.41 -14.63
N ARG A 109 0.62 0.70 -14.68
CA ARG A 109 0.58 1.67 -13.57
C ARG A 109 0.07 1.00 -12.31
N MET A 110 0.65 1.37 -11.19
CA MET A 110 0.24 0.84 -9.89
C MET A 110 -1.21 1.26 -9.58
N VAL A 111 -1.51 2.56 -9.70
CA VAL A 111 -2.85 3.09 -9.45
C VAL A 111 -3.73 2.85 -10.67
N ASP A 112 -4.68 1.94 -10.52
CA ASP A 112 -5.77 1.65 -11.45
C ASP A 112 -7.05 1.36 -10.67
N ALA A 113 -8.17 1.23 -11.35
CA ALA A 113 -9.48 0.98 -10.74
C ALA A 113 -9.48 -0.29 -9.86
N ALA A 114 -8.75 -1.34 -10.27
CA ALA A 114 -8.68 -2.58 -9.51
C ALA A 114 -7.98 -2.38 -8.15
N LEU A 115 -6.84 -1.69 -8.13
CA LEU A 115 -6.16 -1.36 -6.88
C LEU A 115 -7.02 -0.43 -6.03
N ALA A 116 -7.63 0.60 -6.61
CA ALA A 116 -8.44 1.56 -5.86
C ALA A 116 -9.62 0.88 -5.16
N LEU A 117 -10.36 0.02 -5.86
CA LEU A 117 -11.46 -0.77 -5.28
C LEU A 117 -10.97 -1.76 -4.21
N LEU A 118 -9.81 -2.39 -4.43
CA LEU A 118 -9.20 -3.27 -3.45
C LEU A 118 -8.87 -2.50 -2.17
N LEU A 119 -8.16 -1.36 -2.27
CA LEU A 119 -7.79 -0.55 -1.11
C LEU A 119 -9.03 0.02 -0.41
N ARG A 120 -10.08 0.37 -1.17
CA ARG A 120 -11.37 0.79 -0.62
C ARG A 120 -11.98 -0.26 0.30
N SER A 121 -11.83 -1.55 -0.03
CA SER A 121 -12.31 -2.66 0.78
C SER A 121 -11.41 -2.98 1.98
N LEU A 122 -10.09 -2.83 1.84
CA LEU A 122 -9.12 -3.17 2.89
C LEU A 122 -8.97 -2.09 3.95
N LEU A 123 -9.14 -0.82 3.57
CA LEU A 123 -9.08 0.30 4.50
C LEU A 123 -10.31 0.32 5.42
N ARG A 124 -10.07 0.52 6.70
CA ARG A 124 -11.16 0.76 7.67
C ARG A 124 -11.87 2.09 7.37
N PRO A 125 -13.08 2.29 7.86
CA PRO A 125 -13.71 3.60 7.86
C PRO A 125 -12.78 4.65 8.49
N GLY A 126 -12.59 5.79 7.80
CA GLY A 126 -11.63 6.83 8.21
C GLY A 126 -10.16 6.51 7.90
N GLY A 127 -9.85 5.34 7.35
CA GLY A 127 -8.53 5.03 6.82
C GLY A 127 -8.22 5.85 5.56
N LEU A 128 -6.94 5.98 5.21
CA LEU A 128 -6.54 6.87 4.14
C LEU A 128 -5.51 6.27 3.16
N VAL A 129 -5.45 6.84 1.96
CA VAL A 129 -4.37 6.66 0.99
C VAL A 129 -3.54 7.94 0.94
N ASP A 130 -2.23 7.87 1.17
CA ASP A 130 -1.25 8.94 0.90
C ASP A 130 -0.59 8.67 -0.45
N PHE A 131 -0.91 9.47 -1.45
CA PHE A 131 -0.40 9.35 -2.81
C PHE A 131 0.53 10.50 -3.16
N ARG A 132 1.72 10.17 -3.70
CA ARG A 132 2.71 11.18 -4.13
C ARG A 132 3.29 10.83 -5.49
N THR A 133 3.46 11.83 -6.33
CA THR A 133 4.10 11.70 -7.64
C THR A 133 4.73 13.02 -8.08
N ASP A 134 5.74 12.95 -8.94
CA ASP A 134 6.37 14.10 -9.61
C ASP A 134 5.81 14.30 -11.03
N VAL A 135 4.82 13.49 -11.44
CA VAL A 135 4.24 13.49 -12.80
C VAL A 135 2.83 14.07 -12.78
N PRO A 136 2.62 15.31 -13.31
CA PRO A 136 1.33 15.99 -13.21
C PRO A 136 0.18 15.25 -13.91
N ALA A 137 0.45 14.56 -15.02
CA ALA A 137 -0.57 13.77 -15.71
C ALA A 137 -1.00 12.58 -14.86
N TYR A 138 -0.04 11.90 -14.20
CA TYR A 138 -0.34 10.78 -13.34
C TYR A 138 -1.07 11.22 -12.06
N ALA A 139 -0.75 12.40 -11.52
CA ALA A 139 -1.48 12.96 -10.38
C ALA A 139 -2.98 13.11 -10.68
N ARG A 140 -3.31 13.68 -11.87
CA ARG A 140 -4.71 13.85 -12.29
C ARG A 140 -5.44 12.52 -12.53
N GLU A 141 -4.79 11.60 -13.23
CA GLU A 141 -5.39 10.28 -13.50
C GLU A 141 -5.61 9.48 -12.21
N ALA A 142 -4.64 9.52 -11.28
CA ALA A 142 -4.77 8.86 -9.99
C ALA A 142 -5.90 9.50 -9.16
N GLU A 143 -6.00 10.83 -9.09
CA GLU A 143 -7.09 11.52 -8.42
C GLU A 143 -8.45 11.06 -8.95
N GLN A 144 -8.63 11.05 -10.27
CA GLN A 144 -9.87 10.56 -10.87
C GLN A 144 -10.16 9.12 -10.46
N THR A 145 -9.15 8.25 -10.50
CA THR A 145 -9.28 6.83 -10.13
C THR A 145 -9.72 6.65 -8.67
N TRP A 146 -9.13 7.42 -7.74
CA TRP A 146 -9.52 7.35 -6.32
C TRP A 146 -10.94 7.84 -6.09
N LEU A 147 -11.34 8.96 -6.70
CA LEU A 147 -12.68 9.52 -6.58
C LEU A 147 -13.75 8.59 -7.18
N GLU A 148 -13.48 8.01 -8.35
CA GLU A 148 -14.38 7.02 -8.99
C GLU A 148 -14.54 5.74 -8.15
N ALA A 149 -13.52 5.35 -7.38
CA ALA A 149 -13.61 4.25 -6.44
C ALA A 149 -14.35 4.60 -5.13
N GLY A 150 -14.81 5.85 -4.97
CA GLY A 150 -15.57 6.30 -3.82
C GLY A 150 -14.74 6.80 -2.64
N PHE A 151 -13.48 7.15 -2.87
CA PHE A 151 -12.68 7.89 -1.89
C PHE A 151 -13.04 9.38 -1.89
N GLU A 152 -12.79 10.05 -0.79
CA GLU A 152 -12.93 11.49 -0.66
C GLU A 152 -11.55 12.14 -0.59
N LYS A 153 -11.33 13.19 -1.40
CA LYS A 153 -10.08 13.95 -1.31
C LYS A 153 -10.06 14.74 -0.01
N LEU A 154 -9.00 14.54 0.76
CA LEU A 154 -8.78 15.25 2.01
C LEU A 154 -8.06 16.59 1.77
N PRO A 155 -8.17 17.54 2.72
CA PRO A 155 -7.38 18.77 2.67
C PRO A 155 -5.89 18.50 2.56
N ASP A 156 -5.19 19.38 1.83
CA ASP A 156 -3.74 19.31 1.73
C ASP A 156 -3.11 19.63 3.09
N GLU A 157 -2.22 18.76 3.53
CA GLU A 157 -1.39 18.97 4.72
C GLU A 157 0.08 18.77 4.38
N PRO A 158 0.98 19.50 5.04
CA PRO A 158 2.40 19.27 4.87
C PRO A 158 2.75 17.83 5.27
N PRO A 159 3.64 17.15 4.52
CA PRO A 159 4.02 15.80 4.86
C PRO A 159 4.86 15.78 6.14
N GLU A 160 4.52 14.91 7.07
CA GLU A 160 5.29 14.70 8.29
C GLU A 160 6.67 14.09 7.98
N VAL A 161 6.71 13.17 7.02
CA VAL A 161 7.95 12.54 6.57
C VAL A 161 8.12 12.78 5.07
N LEU A 162 9.32 13.25 4.70
CA LEU A 162 9.72 13.37 3.29
C LEU A 162 10.42 12.08 2.84
N SER A 163 10.05 11.58 1.68
CA SER A 163 10.81 10.53 1.01
C SER A 163 12.20 11.03 0.58
N THR A 164 13.10 10.10 0.27
CA THR A 164 14.42 10.45 -0.29
C THR A 164 14.31 11.27 -1.57
N ARG A 165 13.29 10.97 -2.41
CA ARG A 165 13.05 11.70 -3.65
C ARG A 165 12.59 13.13 -3.37
N GLU A 166 11.70 13.33 -2.42
CA GLU A 166 11.21 14.66 -2.03
C GLU A 166 12.31 15.54 -1.45
N ARG A 167 13.17 14.97 -0.58
CA ARG A 167 14.33 15.70 -0.05
C ARG A 167 15.25 16.21 -1.18
N ARG A 168 15.47 15.37 -2.20
CA ARG A 168 16.23 15.80 -3.38
C ARG A 168 15.50 16.89 -4.16
N TYR A 169 14.20 16.78 -4.35
CA TYR A 169 13.41 17.75 -5.08
C TYR A 169 13.27 19.08 -4.36
N ALA A 170 13.26 19.09 -3.03
CA ALA A 170 13.32 20.31 -2.26
C ALA A 170 14.60 21.13 -2.55
N VAL A 171 15.72 20.47 -2.88
CA VAL A 171 16.98 21.14 -3.27
C VAL A 171 16.95 21.58 -4.75
N THR A 172 16.37 20.75 -5.64
CA THR A 172 16.38 21.02 -7.09
C THR A 172 15.19 21.83 -7.58
N GLY A 173 14.23 22.17 -6.71
CA GLY A 173 13.02 22.93 -7.07
C GLY A 173 11.98 22.14 -7.87
N GLN A 174 12.12 20.81 -7.98
CA GLN A 174 11.16 20.00 -8.71
C GLN A 174 9.86 19.86 -7.92
N ARG A 175 8.72 20.08 -8.60
CA ARG A 175 7.40 20.01 -7.98
C ARG A 175 7.02 18.55 -7.67
N VAL A 176 6.43 18.35 -6.49
CA VAL A 176 5.79 17.10 -6.06
C VAL A 176 4.30 17.36 -5.91
N PHE A 177 3.49 16.45 -6.46
CA PHE A 177 2.04 16.42 -6.29
C PHE A 177 1.75 15.42 -5.17
N ARG A 178 1.13 15.91 -4.10
CA ARG A 178 0.71 15.13 -2.93
C ARG A 178 -0.80 15.21 -2.84
N ALA A 179 -1.43 14.12 -2.49
CA ALA A 179 -2.85 14.10 -2.17
C ALA A 179 -3.15 12.95 -1.22
N ARG A 180 -4.09 13.19 -0.30
CA ARG A 180 -4.62 12.18 0.60
C ARG A 180 -6.08 11.92 0.26
N TYR A 181 -6.47 10.65 0.31
CA TYR A 181 -7.82 10.22 -0.01
C TYR A 181 -8.36 9.38 1.15
N GLY A 182 -9.42 9.86 1.78
CA GLY A 182 -10.08 9.19 2.91
C GLY A 182 -11.06 8.13 2.44
N ASN A 183 -11.09 7.02 3.17
CA ASN A 183 -12.15 6.03 3.05
C ASN A 183 -13.35 6.49 3.89
N PRO A 184 -14.47 7.00 3.31
CA PRO A 184 -15.58 7.53 4.09
C PRO A 184 -16.20 6.47 5.00
N ALA A 185 -16.74 6.92 6.12
CA ALA A 185 -17.29 6.05 7.17
C ALA A 185 -18.58 5.31 6.79
N SER A 186 -19.21 5.67 5.65
CA SER A 186 -20.50 5.11 5.25
C SER A 186 -20.40 4.09 4.12
N ASP A 187 -21.13 3.01 4.28
CA ASP A 187 -21.51 2.00 3.28
C ASP A 187 -20.37 1.32 2.50
N VAL A 188 -19.47 0.65 3.22
CA VAL A 188 -18.78 -0.49 2.62
C VAL A 188 -19.84 -1.60 2.42
N ARG A 189 -20.59 -1.55 1.32
CA ARG A 189 -21.25 -2.76 0.84
C ARG A 189 -20.14 -3.76 0.56
N PRO A 190 -20.13 -4.92 1.23
CA PRO A 190 -19.14 -5.94 0.92
C PRO A 190 -19.20 -6.16 -0.59
N ILE A 191 -18.06 -6.07 -1.26
CA ILE A 191 -17.96 -6.48 -2.66
C ILE A 191 -18.51 -7.90 -2.66
N LYS A 192 -19.70 -8.10 -3.28
CA LYS A 192 -20.20 -9.44 -3.53
C LYS A 192 -19.18 -10.06 -4.46
N THR A 193 -18.17 -10.73 -3.90
CA THR A 193 -17.35 -11.66 -4.65
C THR A 193 -18.34 -12.67 -5.20
N GLY A 194 -18.66 -12.54 -6.48
CA GLY A 194 -19.54 -13.45 -7.17
C GLY A 194 -18.94 -14.84 -7.16
N ARG A 195 -19.28 -15.56 -6.11
CA ARG A 195 -19.34 -17.00 -5.90
C ARG A 195 -19.40 -17.25 -4.40
N THR A 196 -20.60 -17.13 -3.85
CA THR A 196 -20.98 -17.83 -2.63
C THR A 196 -20.70 -19.32 -2.83
N GLY A 197 -19.93 -19.88 -1.90
CA GLY A 197 -19.87 -21.27 -1.52
C GLY A 197 -20.43 -22.30 -2.47
N ARG A 198 -19.59 -22.87 -3.36
CA ARG A 198 -19.70 -24.31 -3.63
C ARG A 198 -18.77 -24.99 -2.65
N GLU A 199 -19.39 -25.67 -1.68
CA GLU A 199 -18.77 -26.66 -0.85
C GLU A 199 -17.81 -27.52 -1.69
N TRP A 200 -16.54 -27.53 -1.29
CA TRP A 200 -15.58 -28.51 -1.76
C TRP A 200 -16.00 -29.84 -1.16
N ARG A 201 -16.89 -30.57 -1.85
CA ARG A 201 -17.10 -31.97 -1.52
C ARG A 201 -15.84 -32.73 -1.86
N ASP A 202 -15.35 -33.36 -0.82
CA ASP A 202 -14.23 -34.29 -0.78
C ASP A 202 -14.26 -35.25 -1.99
N VAL A 203 -13.33 -35.08 -2.95
CA VAL A 203 -13.08 -36.06 -4.00
C VAL A 203 -11.89 -36.92 -3.55
N ARG A 204 -12.06 -37.60 -2.44
CA ARG A 204 -11.28 -38.78 -2.11
C ARG A 204 -12.24 -39.96 -2.03
N ARG A 205 -12.36 -40.67 -3.18
CA ARG A 205 -12.61 -42.13 -3.32
C ARG A 205 -12.96 -42.43 -4.77
N LYS A 206 -11.97 -42.85 -5.58
CA LYS A 206 -11.86 -44.18 -6.15
C LYS A 206 -10.54 -44.26 -6.90
#